data_28c974e46344d8581900f32e6748cda8
#
_entry.id   28c974e46344d8581900f32e6748cda8
#
_cell.length_a   1.000
_cell.length_b   1.000
_cell.length_c   1.000
_cell.angle_alpha   90.00
_cell.angle_beta   90.00
_cell.angle_gamma   90.00
#
_symmetry.space_group_name_H-M   'P 1'
#
loop_
_entity.id
_entity.type
_entity.pdbx_description
1 polymer ?
#
loop_
_entity_poly.entity_id
_entity_poly.type
_entity_poly.pdbx_seq_one_letter_code
_entity_poly.pdbx_strand_id
1 'polypeptide(L)'
;MFPNVYLFNPDYDMAMANFTPYYKSPAEIMRMIADLSVLPWWFAEEESCVKVENMALVSLLRKQLREVCGGSMEVERRLDELLPRAAWTIEWPSVRYIPWGWTPALVHRLRQEGVEECFLPSEEAVRRFRFLSSRQRCLEVLPELLKIDGTCGEMKACVSLSELEAFLQERGELVLKAPWSGSGRGLLKVSSTSWNTQLAGWAARILRVQGAVMAEPIYDKVVDFAMEFYTERQNGVRFAGYSLFETDAHGNYKLNLLLSNTEIENRLAVYVSQYVLYEVRTCLLSAFQRLLKDDYEGYLGVDMMICRVAEGFVVHPCVEINLRMNMGVVSRLFFDRYVSPSSSGQYVVEHYGAEGEALENHHRCLSAYPLKIAQDGRILQGYLPLTPVQAPTHYQVYVVLSDAGV
;
A
#
# COMPACT_ATOMS: atom_id res chain seq x y z
N MET A 1 -28.56 8.42 0.75
CA MET A 1 -27.38 7.61 0.37
C MET A 1 -26.87 6.98 1.65
N PHE A 2 -26.66 5.67 1.70
CA PHE A 2 -26.11 5.05 2.92
C PHE A 2 -24.69 5.52 3.15
N PRO A 3 -24.27 5.84 4.39
CA PRO A 3 -22.89 6.18 4.69
C PRO A 3 -21.99 4.97 4.39
N ASN A 4 -20.77 5.24 3.94
CA ASN A 4 -19.73 4.21 3.78
C ASN A 4 -19.09 3.92 5.14
N VAL A 5 -18.67 2.68 5.36
CA VAL A 5 -17.83 2.30 6.50
C VAL A 5 -16.47 1.86 6.01
N TYR A 6 -15.43 2.62 6.35
CA TYR A 6 -14.04 2.28 6.07
C TYR A 6 -13.50 1.37 7.16
N LEU A 7 -12.72 0.36 6.75
CA LEU A 7 -12.05 -0.52 7.71
C LEU A 7 -10.63 -0.89 7.24
N PHE A 8 -9.75 -1.08 8.22
CA PHE A 8 -8.36 -1.45 8.00
C PHE A 8 -8.17 -2.95 8.16
N ASN A 9 -7.97 -3.66 7.05
CA ASN A 9 -7.68 -5.10 7.02
C ASN A 9 -6.47 -5.40 6.11
N PRO A 10 -5.25 -5.08 6.55
CA PRO A 10 -4.03 -5.18 5.76
C PRO A 10 -3.57 -6.62 5.51
N ASP A 11 -4.24 -7.60 6.09
CA ASP A 11 -4.04 -9.03 5.88
C ASP A 11 -4.57 -9.55 4.53
N TYR A 12 -5.05 -8.65 3.66
CA TYR A 12 -5.68 -8.96 2.38
C TYR A 12 -4.91 -10.00 1.55
N ASP A 13 -3.63 -9.77 1.27
CA ASP A 13 -2.85 -10.65 0.40
C ASP A 13 -2.68 -12.05 1.01
N MET A 14 -2.51 -12.15 2.32
CA MET A 14 -2.40 -13.42 3.05
C MET A 14 -3.74 -14.18 3.06
N ALA A 15 -4.84 -13.45 3.25
CA ALA A 15 -6.18 -14.01 3.18
C ALA A 15 -6.54 -14.47 1.76
N MET A 16 -6.12 -13.72 0.72
CA MET A 16 -6.31 -14.11 -0.68
C MET A 16 -5.43 -15.28 -1.10
N ALA A 17 -4.22 -15.41 -0.55
CA ALA A 17 -3.36 -16.58 -0.73
C ALA A 17 -4.00 -17.84 -0.16
N ASN A 18 -4.59 -17.75 1.04
CA ASN A 18 -5.24 -18.85 1.74
C ASN A 18 -6.64 -19.17 1.15
N PHE A 19 -7.38 -18.13 0.81
CA PHE A 19 -8.71 -18.14 0.17
C PHE A 19 -9.75 -19.03 0.86
N THR A 20 -9.85 -18.92 2.17
CA THR A 20 -10.88 -19.59 2.97
C THR A 20 -11.64 -18.58 3.84
N PRO A 21 -12.95 -18.79 4.09
CA PRO A 21 -13.71 -17.94 5.02
C PRO A 21 -13.24 -18.07 6.47
N TYR A 22 -12.47 -19.11 6.80
CA TYR A 22 -11.94 -19.38 8.14
C TYR A 22 -10.49 -18.92 8.34
N TYR A 23 -9.93 -18.16 7.41
CA TYR A 23 -8.58 -17.62 7.56
C TYR A 23 -8.49 -16.74 8.81
N LYS A 24 -7.42 -16.95 9.57
CA LYS A 24 -7.06 -16.14 10.74
C LYS A 24 -5.66 -15.57 10.54
N SER A 25 -5.54 -14.26 10.71
CA SER A 25 -4.26 -13.58 10.61
C SER A 25 -3.33 -14.00 11.74
N PRO A 26 -1.99 -14.05 11.50
CA PRO A 26 -1.00 -14.21 12.55
C PRO A 26 -1.14 -13.13 13.63
N ALA A 27 -0.70 -13.45 14.86
CA ALA A 27 -0.83 -12.54 16.01
C ALA A 27 -0.19 -11.16 15.76
N GLU A 28 0.93 -11.11 15.07
CA GLU A 28 1.63 -9.88 14.68
C GLU A 28 0.75 -8.99 13.77
N ILE A 29 0.08 -9.60 12.79
CA ILE A 29 -0.83 -8.87 11.89
C ILE A 29 -2.08 -8.42 12.64
N MET A 30 -2.58 -9.21 13.58
CA MET A 30 -3.69 -8.81 14.45
C MET A 30 -3.32 -7.59 15.32
N ARG A 31 -2.08 -7.51 15.81
CA ARG A 31 -1.58 -6.30 16.49
C ARG A 31 -1.55 -5.09 15.54
N MET A 32 -1.01 -5.26 14.34
CA MET A 32 -1.01 -4.21 13.32
C MET A 32 -2.43 -3.70 13.03
N ILE A 33 -3.41 -4.61 12.87
CA ILE A 33 -4.82 -4.25 12.66
C ILE A 33 -5.35 -3.41 13.83
N ALA A 34 -5.07 -3.85 15.06
CA ALA A 34 -5.54 -3.14 16.26
C ALA A 34 -4.90 -1.75 16.38
N ASP A 35 -3.57 -1.65 16.27
CA ASP A 35 -2.82 -0.40 16.44
C ASP A 35 -3.14 0.63 15.33
N LEU A 36 -3.37 0.16 14.10
CA LEU A 36 -3.58 1.02 12.93
C LEU A 36 -5.05 1.15 12.50
N SER A 37 -6.01 0.63 13.27
CA SER A 37 -7.44 0.60 12.90
C SER A 37 -8.04 1.98 12.62
N VAL A 38 -7.46 3.05 13.17
CA VAL A 38 -7.89 4.45 12.94
C VAL A 38 -7.36 5.05 11.62
N LEU A 39 -6.38 4.41 10.98
CA LEU A 39 -5.71 4.96 9.79
C LEU A 39 -6.67 5.37 8.65
N PRO A 40 -7.74 4.63 8.35
CA PRO A 40 -8.69 5.02 7.32
C PRO A 40 -9.32 6.40 7.51
N TRP A 41 -9.35 6.95 8.72
CA TRP A 41 -9.90 8.27 9.00
C TRP A 41 -9.27 9.37 8.14
N TRP A 42 -7.99 9.28 7.85
CA TRP A 42 -7.24 10.27 7.09
C TRP A 42 -7.61 10.33 5.60
N PHE A 43 -8.27 9.30 5.07
CA PHE A 43 -8.69 9.27 3.66
C PHE A 43 -10.18 8.98 3.46
N ALA A 44 -10.92 8.73 4.53
CA ALA A 44 -12.37 8.53 4.47
C ALA A 44 -13.09 9.80 3.97
N GLU A 45 -14.24 9.60 3.36
CA GLU A 45 -15.15 10.67 2.94
C GLU A 45 -15.86 11.29 4.16
N GLU A 46 -16.23 12.58 4.06
CA GLU A 46 -16.77 13.34 5.20
C GLU A 46 -18.04 12.75 5.81
N GLU A 47 -18.96 12.26 4.99
CA GLU A 47 -20.24 11.67 5.43
C GLU A 47 -20.14 10.16 5.73
N SER A 48 -18.94 9.64 5.94
CA SER A 48 -18.68 8.22 6.19
C SER A 48 -18.32 7.93 7.65
N CYS A 49 -18.15 6.65 7.96
CA CYS A 49 -17.68 6.16 9.26
C CYS A 49 -16.37 5.38 9.08
N VAL A 50 -15.59 5.34 10.14
CA VAL A 50 -14.41 4.47 10.25
C VAL A 50 -14.66 3.44 11.35
N LYS A 51 -14.56 2.16 11.02
CA LYS A 51 -14.66 1.05 11.97
C LYS A 51 -13.37 0.95 12.77
N VAL A 52 -13.48 1.06 14.07
CA VAL A 52 -12.37 0.91 15.01
C VAL A 52 -12.65 -0.22 16.00
N GLU A 53 -11.58 -0.78 16.55
CA GLU A 53 -11.70 -1.84 17.56
C GLU A 53 -12.18 -1.30 18.91
N ASN A 54 -11.75 -0.05 19.25
CA ASN A 54 -12.04 0.56 20.54
C ASN A 54 -12.06 2.10 20.45
N MET A 55 -13.10 2.73 21.00
CA MET A 55 -13.22 4.19 21.07
C MET A 55 -12.14 4.86 21.95
N ALA A 56 -11.48 4.11 22.84
CA ALA A 56 -10.33 4.64 23.59
C ALA A 56 -9.17 5.04 22.68
N LEU A 57 -8.96 4.34 21.56
CA LEU A 57 -7.95 4.69 20.55
C LEU A 57 -8.26 6.05 19.90
N VAL A 58 -9.52 6.32 19.62
CA VAL A 58 -9.97 7.61 19.07
C VAL A 58 -9.73 8.74 20.07
N SER A 59 -10.06 8.52 21.35
CA SER A 59 -9.84 9.50 22.41
C SER A 59 -8.36 9.79 22.60
N LEU A 60 -7.52 8.74 22.53
CA LEU A 60 -6.06 8.87 22.61
C LEU A 60 -5.49 9.63 21.42
N LEU A 61 -5.91 9.30 20.19
CA LEU A 61 -5.48 10.03 18.99
C LEU A 61 -5.82 11.52 19.09
N ARG A 62 -7.05 11.86 19.48
CA ARG A 62 -7.46 13.26 19.67
C ARG A 62 -6.62 13.99 20.72
N LYS A 63 -6.27 13.32 21.83
CA LYS A 63 -5.37 13.87 22.83
C LYS A 63 -4.00 14.17 22.23
N GLN A 64 -3.40 13.22 21.53
CA GLN A 64 -2.07 13.37 20.92
C GLN A 64 -2.05 14.42 19.79
N LEU A 65 -3.15 14.55 19.04
CA LEU A 65 -3.31 15.64 18.06
C LEU A 65 -3.35 17.03 18.70
N ARG A 66 -3.80 17.18 19.95
CA ARG A 66 -3.67 18.43 20.71
C ARG A 66 -2.25 18.64 21.24
N GLU A 67 -1.59 17.57 21.66
CA GLU A 67 -0.20 17.63 22.15
C GLU A 67 0.77 18.18 21.09
N VAL A 68 0.59 17.81 19.80
CA VAL A 68 1.43 18.32 18.69
C VAL A 68 1.30 19.84 18.48
N CYS A 69 0.21 20.46 18.97
CA CYS A 69 0.01 21.90 18.87
C CYS A 69 0.87 22.70 19.85
N GLY A 70 1.58 22.04 20.80
CA GLY A 70 2.49 22.67 21.74
C GLY A 70 1.85 23.75 22.62
N GLY A 71 0.54 23.67 22.88
CA GLY A 71 -0.22 24.67 23.63
C GLY A 71 -0.61 25.92 22.85
N SER A 72 -0.34 25.99 21.54
CA SER A 72 -0.75 27.11 20.70
C SER A 72 -2.21 26.98 20.29
N MET A 73 -3.08 27.83 20.82
CA MET A 73 -4.51 27.88 20.46
C MET A 73 -4.74 28.11 18.96
N GLU A 74 -3.87 28.90 18.33
CA GLU A 74 -3.99 29.18 16.87
C GLU A 74 -3.69 27.93 16.04
N VAL A 75 -2.63 27.18 16.39
CA VAL A 75 -2.29 25.91 15.72
C VAL A 75 -3.39 24.87 15.96
N GLU A 76 -3.91 24.77 17.19
CA GLU A 76 -5.00 23.86 17.54
C GLU A 76 -6.25 24.16 16.73
N ARG A 77 -6.68 25.43 16.65
CA ARG A 77 -7.83 25.83 15.83
C ARG A 77 -7.66 25.45 14.35
N ARG A 78 -6.50 25.76 13.77
CA ARG A 78 -6.21 25.43 12.37
C ARG A 78 -6.16 23.92 12.13
N LEU A 79 -5.59 23.18 13.07
CA LEU A 79 -5.56 21.71 12.99
C LEU A 79 -6.98 21.16 13.04
N ASP A 80 -7.83 21.63 13.95
CA ASP A 80 -9.23 21.19 14.06
C ASP A 80 -10.05 21.45 12.76
N GLU A 81 -9.75 22.55 12.07
CA GLU A 81 -10.37 22.87 10.77
C GLU A 81 -9.91 21.91 9.65
N LEU A 82 -8.68 21.40 9.76
CA LEU A 82 -8.05 20.51 8.78
C LEU A 82 -8.43 19.03 8.98
N LEU A 83 -8.71 18.62 10.23
CA LEU A 83 -8.96 17.21 10.55
C LEU A 83 -10.15 16.61 9.79
N PRO A 84 -10.09 15.32 9.45
CA PRO A 84 -11.19 14.63 8.77
C PRO A 84 -12.51 14.69 9.57
N ARG A 85 -13.63 14.71 8.87
CA ARG A 85 -14.96 14.81 9.47
C ARG A 85 -15.71 13.48 9.56
N ALA A 86 -15.12 12.41 8.99
CA ALA A 86 -15.71 11.07 9.10
C ALA A 86 -15.93 10.67 10.54
N ALA A 87 -17.06 10.05 10.81
CA ALA A 87 -17.45 9.57 12.14
C ALA A 87 -16.71 8.26 12.50
N TRP A 88 -16.90 7.80 13.73
CA TRP A 88 -16.32 6.57 14.24
C TRP A 88 -17.41 5.58 14.66
N THR A 89 -17.17 4.31 14.44
CA THR A 89 -18.07 3.25 14.89
C THR A 89 -17.30 2.03 15.42
N ILE A 90 -17.84 1.41 16.45
CA ILE A 90 -17.43 0.07 16.93
C ILE A 90 -18.43 -1.01 16.50
N GLU A 91 -19.55 -0.60 15.93
CA GLU A 91 -20.62 -1.49 15.46
C GLU A 91 -20.39 -1.91 14.01
N TRP A 92 -21.15 -2.90 13.57
CA TRP A 92 -21.19 -3.40 12.21
C TRP A 92 -22.53 -3.04 11.54
N PRO A 93 -22.74 -1.77 11.16
CA PRO A 93 -24.01 -1.37 10.56
C PRO A 93 -24.20 -2.01 9.18
N SER A 94 -25.46 -2.26 8.80
CA SER A 94 -25.83 -2.73 7.47
C SER A 94 -25.77 -1.58 6.44
N VAL A 95 -24.57 -1.28 5.98
CA VAL A 95 -24.23 -0.21 5.04
C VAL A 95 -23.10 -0.64 4.12
N ARG A 96 -22.76 0.18 3.13
CA ARG A 96 -21.63 -0.11 2.22
C ARG A 96 -20.30 -0.08 2.96
N TYR A 97 -19.52 -1.15 2.86
CA TYR A 97 -18.18 -1.25 3.41
C TYR A 97 -17.13 -0.91 2.36
N ILE A 98 -16.11 -0.16 2.79
CA ILE A 98 -14.90 0.17 2.03
C ILE A 98 -13.70 -0.42 2.80
N PRO A 99 -13.40 -1.72 2.63
CA PRO A 99 -12.26 -2.34 3.28
C PRO A 99 -10.95 -1.99 2.56
N TRP A 100 -9.83 -2.27 3.21
CA TRP A 100 -8.52 -2.27 2.55
C TRP A 100 -8.53 -3.18 1.31
N GLY A 101 -9.17 -4.34 1.45
CA GLY A 101 -9.53 -5.22 0.34
C GLY A 101 -10.52 -6.30 0.77
N TRP A 102 -11.38 -6.73 -0.14
CA TRP A 102 -12.37 -7.78 0.07
C TRP A 102 -11.77 -9.17 0.07
N THR A 103 -12.03 -9.97 1.11
CA THR A 103 -11.56 -11.35 1.23
C THR A 103 -12.70 -12.28 1.66
N PRO A 104 -12.60 -13.61 1.41
CA PRO A 104 -13.60 -14.56 1.91
C PRO A 104 -13.78 -14.51 3.43
N ALA A 105 -12.68 -14.30 4.17
CA ALA A 105 -12.69 -14.23 5.65
C ALA A 105 -13.41 -12.97 6.13
N LEU A 106 -13.18 -11.81 5.48
CA LEU A 106 -13.88 -10.58 5.82
C LEU A 106 -15.39 -10.70 5.56
N VAL A 107 -15.79 -11.21 4.38
CA VAL A 107 -17.21 -11.42 4.05
C VAL A 107 -17.86 -12.35 5.06
N HIS A 108 -17.20 -13.45 5.43
CA HIS A 108 -17.70 -14.38 6.44
C HIS A 108 -17.88 -13.71 7.81
N ARG A 109 -16.91 -12.93 8.26
CA ARG A 109 -16.99 -12.18 9.53
C ARG A 109 -18.15 -11.19 9.52
N LEU A 110 -18.27 -10.36 8.47
CA LEU A 110 -19.35 -9.37 8.35
C LEU A 110 -20.74 -10.04 8.38
N ARG A 111 -20.88 -11.19 7.72
CA ARG A 111 -22.11 -11.99 7.75
C ARG A 111 -22.43 -12.50 9.16
N GLN A 112 -21.44 -12.96 9.92
CA GLN A 112 -21.62 -13.38 11.32
C GLN A 112 -21.98 -12.22 12.24
N GLU A 113 -21.50 -11.02 11.94
CA GLU A 113 -21.84 -9.78 12.68
C GLU A 113 -23.21 -9.21 12.27
N GLY A 114 -23.96 -9.90 11.40
CA GLY A 114 -25.32 -9.53 11.04
C GLY A 114 -25.44 -8.50 9.90
N VAL A 115 -24.37 -8.24 9.16
CA VAL A 115 -24.43 -7.36 7.96
C VAL A 115 -25.25 -8.03 6.87
N GLU A 116 -26.23 -7.33 6.30
CA GLU A 116 -27.12 -7.84 5.28
C GLU A 116 -26.38 -8.15 3.97
N GLU A 117 -26.79 -9.25 3.30
CA GLU A 117 -26.16 -9.75 2.08
C GLU A 117 -26.07 -8.72 0.93
N CYS A 118 -27.02 -7.79 0.85
CA CYS A 118 -27.03 -6.74 -0.17
C CYS A 118 -25.85 -5.75 -0.06
N PHE A 119 -25.18 -5.69 1.08
CA PHE A 119 -24.00 -4.87 1.32
C PHE A 119 -22.69 -5.66 1.19
N LEU A 120 -22.75 -6.96 0.95
CA LEU A 120 -21.59 -7.83 0.82
C LEU A 120 -21.36 -8.20 -0.66
N PRO A 121 -20.10 -8.34 -1.09
CA PRO A 121 -19.82 -8.87 -2.43
C PRO A 121 -20.23 -10.34 -2.53
N SER A 122 -20.72 -10.76 -3.69
CA SER A 122 -20.99 -12.16 -3.98
C SER A 122 -19.70 -12.99 -3.94
N GLU A 123 -19.82 -14.31 -3.78
CA GLU A 123 -18.66 -15.21 -3.86
C GLU A 123 -17.96 -15.13 -5.22
N GLU A 124 -18.71 -14.93 -6.30
CA GLU A 124 -18.15 -14.76 -7.64
C GLU A 124 -17.32 -13.48 -7.72
N ALA A 125 -17.81 -12.37 -7.18
CA ALA A 125 -17.06 -11.11 -7.09
C ALA A 125 -15.75 -11.29 -6.30
N VAL A 126 -15.78 -11.98 -5.15
CA VAL A 126 -14.57 -12.25 -4.35
C VAL A 126 -13.59 -13.14 -5.09
N ARG A 127 -14.08 -14.16 -5.84
CA ARG A 127 -13.22 -14.97 -6.71
C ARG A 127 -12.60 -14.14 -7.84
N ARG A 128 -13.38 -13.21 -8.39
CA ARG A 128 -12.87 -12.27 -9.40
C ARG A 128 -11.81 -11.34 -8.83
N PHE A 129 -11.99 -10.82 -7.62
CA PHE A 129 -10.96 -10.01 -6.94
C PHE A 129 -9.67 -10.82 -6.73
N ARG A 130 -9.78 -12.09 -6.31
CA ARG A 130 -8.60 -12.95 -6.18
C ARG A 130 -7.89 -13.14 -7.52
N PHE A 131 -8.61 -13.40 -8.59
CA PHE A 131 -8.04 -13.55 -9.92
C PHE A 131 -7.28 -12.28 -10.33
N LEU A 132 -7.93 -11.10 -10.19
CA LEU A 132 -7.38 -9.82 -10.59
C LEU A 132 -6.18 -9.37 -9.73
N SER A 133 -6.13 -9.76 -8.44
CA SER A 133 -5.03 -9.41 -7.52
C SER A 133 -3.82 -10.33 -7.61
N SER A 134 -3.85 -11.37 -8.44
CA SER A 134 -2.71 -12.25 -8.64
C SER A 134 -1.58 -11.54 -9.41
N ARG A 135 -0.34 -11.69 -8.97
CA ARG A 135 0.86 -11.25 -9.72
C ARG A 135 0.92 -11.77 -11.15
N GLN A 136 0.23 -12.86 -11.45
CA GLN A 136 0.10 -13.35 -12.83
C GLN A 136 -0.52 -12.32 -13.77
N ARG A 137 -1.31 -11.36 -13.25
CA ARG A 137 -1.91 -10.29 -14.07
C ARG A 137 -0.86 -9.33 -14.65
N CYS A 138 0.31 -9.24 -14.04
CA CYS A 138 1.43 -8.50 -14.64
C CYS A 138 1.79 -9.05 -16.04
N LEU A 139 1.65 -10.35 -16.27
CA LEU A 139 1.92 -10.97 -17.59
C LEU A 139 0.96 -10.52 -18.70
N GLU A 140 -0.20 -9.99 -18.34
CA GLU A 140 -1.17 -9.45 -19.31
C GLU A 140 -0.89 -7.99 -19.66
N VAL A 141 -0.15 -7.29 -18.79
CA VAL A 141 0.13 -5.86 -18.91
C VAL A 141 1.56 -5.59 -19.37
N LEU A 142 2.52 -6.33 -18.84
CA LEU A 142 3.94 -6.12 -19.08
C LEU A 142 4.34 -6.16 -20.58
N PRO A 143 3.84 -7.08 -21.43
CA PRO A 143 4.22 -7.12 -22.84
C PRO A 143 3.89 -5.84 -23.63
N GLU A 144 2.82 -5.12 -23.27
CA GLU A 144 2.48 -3.84 -23.88
C GLU A 144 3.40 -2.72 -23.40
N LEU A 145 3.73 -2.73 -22.11
CA LEU A 145 4.64 -1.77 -21.51
C LEU A 145 6.07 -1.90 -22.05
N LEU A 146 6.51 -3.12 -22.39
CA LEU A 146 7.83 -3.37 -22.96
C LEU A 146 8.00 -2.90 -24.43
N LYS A 147 6.93 -2.44 -25.08
CA LYS A 147 7.02 -1.78 -26.38
C LYS A 147 7.45 -0.30 -26.27
N ILE A 148 7.49 0.23 -25.06
CA ILE A 148 7.91 1.60 -24.78
C ILE A 148 9.43 1.62 -24.64
N ASP A 149 10.13 2.37 -25.47
CA ASP A 149 11.57 2.55 -25.37
C ASP A 149 11.97 3.09 -23.97
N GLY A 150 13.03 2.54 -23.39
CA GLY A 150 13.47 2.90 -22.03
C GLY A 150 12.79 2.09 -20.92
N THR A 151 12.09 1.00 -21.26
CA THR A 151 11.55 0.03 -20.29
C THR A 151 12.31 -1.30 -20.33
N CYS A 152 12.22 -2.04 -19.24
CA CYS A 152 12.72 -3.41 -19.13
C CYS A 152 11.76 -4.26 -18.29
N GLY A 153 11.99 -5.55 -18.25
CA GLY A 153 11.25 -6.49 -17.42
C GLY A 153 11.11 -7.84 -18.08
N GLU A 154 11.21 -8.86 -17.26
CA GLU A 154 10.95 -10.25 -17.66
C GLU A 154 10.29 -10.95 -16.48
N MET A 155 9.19 -11.62 -16.74
CA MET A 155 8.46 -12.34 -15.71
C MET A 155 7.91 -13.63 -16.30
N LYS A 156 7.97 -14.71 -15.52
CA LYS A 156 7.43 -16.03 -15.91
C LYS A 156 6.60 -16.61 -14.77
N ALA A 157 5.42 -17.11 -15.07
CA ALA A 157 4.65 -17.94 -14.16
C ALA A 157 5.02 -19.41 -14.40
N CYS A 158 5.84 -19.98 -13.51
CA CYS A 158 6.20 -21.38 -13.56
C CYS A 158 5.13 -22.22 -12.87
N VAL A 159 4.57 -23.22 -13.55
CA VAL A 159 3.52 -24.10 -13.01
C VAL A 159 4.07 -25.46 -12.56
N SER A 160 5.36 -25.70 -12.73
CA SER A 160 6.08 -26.90 -12.26
C SER A 160 7.49 -26.55 -11.77
N LEU A 161 8.08 -27.42 -10.94
CA LEU A 161 9.49 -27.28 -10.52
C LEU A 161 10.43 -27.37 -11.71
N SER A 162 10.15 -28.23 -12.68
CA SER A 162 11.00 -28.39 -13.87
C SER A 162 11.04 -27.12 -14.73
N GLU A 163 9.92 -26.42 -14.90
CA GLU A 163 9.89 -25.11 -15.59
C GLU A 163 10.69 -24.04 -14.82
N LEU A 164 10.55 -24.03 -13.49
CA LEU A 164 11.29 -23.10 -12.64
C LEU A 164 12.80 -23.36 -12.69
N GLU A 165 13.21 -24.62 -12.56
CA GLU A 165 14.62 -25.02 -12.62
C GLU A 165 15.22 -24.74 -13.99
N ALA A 166 14.51 -24.99 -15.08
CA ALA A 166 14.95 -24.66 -16.42
C ALA A 166 15.16 -23.14 -16.57
N PHE A 167 14.25 -22.33 -16.08
CA PHE A 167 14.37 -20.86 -16.11
C PHE A 167 15.52 -20.36 -15.22
N LEU A 168 15.72 -20.99 -14.06
CA LEU A 168 16.84 -20.67 -13.16
C LEU A 168 18.20 -21.01 -13.82
N GLN A 169 18.29 -22.14 -14.52
CA GLN A 169 19.52 -22.50 -15.27
C GLN A 169 19.80 -21.53 -16.42
N GLU A 170 18.76 -21.06 -17.10
CA GLU A 170 18.88 -20.11 -18.21
C GLU A 170 19.35 -18.72 -17.73
N ARG A 171 18.82 -18.21 -16.60
CA ARG A 171 19.08 -16.85 -16.11
C ARG A 171 20.17 -16.75 -15.04
N GLY A 172 20.52 -17.87 -14.39
CA GLY A 172 21.50 -17.94 -13.33
C GLY A 172 20.99 -17.51 -11.96
N GLU A 173 20.31 -16.38 -11.88
CA GLU A 173 19.76 -15.82 -10.64
C GLU A 173 18.34 -15.30 -10.85
N LEU A 174 17.44 -15.59 -9.90
CA LEU A 174 16.03 -15.19 -9.95
C LEU A 174 15.54 -14.66 -8.60
N VAL A 175 14.54 -13.80 -8.67
CA VAL A 175 13.61 -13.53 -7.56
C VAL A 175 12.35 -14.37 -7.80
N LEU A 176 12.05 -15.25 -6.85
CA LEU A 176 10.83 -16.04 -6.83
C LEU A 176 9.79 -15.32 -5.98
N LYS A 177 8.55 -15.27 -6.45
CA LYS A 177 7.44 -14.63 -5.74
C LYS A 177 6.22 -15.55 -5.73
N ALA A 178 5.52 -15.59 -4.60
CA ALA A 178 4.21 -16.25 -4.56
C ALA A 178 3.17 -15.37 -5.31
N PRO A 179 2.20 -15.95 -6.05
CA PRO A 179 1.16 -15.20 -6.76
C PRO A 179 0.36 -14.23 -5.89
N TRP A 180 0.12 -14.60 -4.63
CA TRP A 180 -0.46 -13.74 -3.59
C TRP A 180 0.47 -13.71 -2.38
N SER A 181 1.04 -12.58 -2.11
CA SER A 181 1.80 -12.27 -0.89
C SER A 181 2.00 -10.77 -0.80
N GLY A 182 2.16 -10.24 0.39
CA GLY A 182 2.36 -8.81 0.62
C GLY A 182 3.52 -8.51 1.56
N SER A 183 3.98 -7.25 1.57
CA SER A 183 4.98 -6.72 2.50
C SER A 183 6.28 -7.53 2.56
N GLY A 184 6.86 -7.85 1.39
CA GLY A 184 8.12 -8.61 1.29
C GLY A 184 8.01 -10.10 1.64
N ARG A 185 6.88 -10.56 2.19
CA ARG A 185 6.65 -11.98 2.49
C ARG A 185 6.41 -12.74 1.19
N GLY A 186 6.96 -13.97 1.10
CA GLY A 186 6.81 -14.79 -0.11
C GLY A 186 7.73 -14.36 -1.26
N LEU A 187 8.80 -13.61 -0.98
CA LEU A 187 9.91 -13.33 -1.88
C LEU A 187 11.11 -14.20 -1.51
N LEU A 188 11.80 -14.72 -2.51
CA LEU A 188 12.97 -15.56 -2.32
C LEU A 188 13.98 -15.29 -3.44
N LYS A 189 15.16 -14.79 -3.10
CA LYS A 189 16.27 -14.69 -4.04
C LYS A 189 16.99 -16.03 -4.13
N VAL A 190 17.20 -16.54 -5.34
CA VAL A 190 17.85 -17.82 -5.60
C VAL A 190 18.86 -17.70 -6.73
N SER A 191 19.89 -18.53 -6.69
CA SER A 191 20.83 -18.70 -7.81
C SER A 191 20.92 -20.19 -8.18
N SER A 192 21.37 -20.47 -9.41
CA SER A 192 21.59 -21.84 -9.86
C SER A 192 22.58 -22.59 -8.98
N THR A 193 23.54 -21.89 -8.35
CA THR A 193 24.54 -22.45 -7.44
C THR A 193 24.03 -22.63 -6.00
N SER A 194 23.01 -21.86 -5.57
CA SER A 194 22.41 -21.94 -4.23
C SER A 194 21.17 -22.82 -4.18
N TRP A 195 20.64 -23.24 -5.33
CA TRP A 195 19.44 -24.08 -5.40
C TRP A 195 19.61 -25.40 -4.67
N ASN A 196 18.71 -25.71 -3.76
CA ASN A 196 18.77 -26.89 -2.93
C ASN A 196 17.37 -27.42 -2.58
N THR A 197 17.31 -28.54 -1.88
CA THR A 197 16.05 -29.23 -1.51
C THR A 197 15.12 -28.34 -0.69
N GLN A 198 15.64 -27.44 0.18
CA GLN A 198 14.82 -26.54 1.00
C GLN A 198 14.14 -25.49 0.11
N LEU A 199 14.88 -24.88 -0.81
CA LEU A 199 14.37 -23.90 -1.76
C LEU A 199 13.34 -24.52 -2.73
N ALA A 200 13.65 -25.72 -3.23
CA ALA A 200 12.72 -26.49 -4.05
C ALA A 200 11.45 -26.87 -3.26
N GLY A 201 11.58 -27.21 -1.98
CA GLY A 201 10.45 -27.47 -1.08
C GLY A 201 9.55 -26.26 -0.86
N TRP A 202 10.14 -25.06 -0.74
CA TRP A 202 9.38 -23.82 -0.69
C TRP A 202 8.58 -23.62 -1.99
N ALA A 203 9.23 -23.72 -3.14
CA ALA A 203 8.59 -23.57 -4.44
C ALA A 203 7.47 -24.61 -4.65
N ALA A 204 7.72 -25.88 -4.34
CA ALA A 204 6.73 -26.94 -4.41
C ALA A 204 5.48 -26.68 -3.56
N ARG A 205 5.67 -26.10 -2.37
CA ARG A 205 4.57 -25.69 -1.49
C ARG A 205 3.74 -24.59 -2.15
N ILE A 206 4.38 -23.55 -2.72
CA ILE A 206 3.67 -22.47 -3.40
C ILE A 206 2.92 -23.00 -4.63
N LEU A 207 3.55 -23.83 -5.46
CA LEU A 207 2.91 -24.49 -6.60
C LEU A 207 1.64 -25.25 -6.18
N ARG A 208 1.72 -26.03 -5.10
CA ARG A 208 0.59 -26.81 -4.60
C ARG A 208 -0.56 -25.94 -4.08
N VAL A 209 -0.25 -24.81 -3.39
CA VAL A 209 -1.26 -23.99 -2.71
C VAL A 209 -1.81 -22.88 -3.60
N GLN A 210 -0.95 -22.30 -4.45
CA GLN A 210 -1.28 -21.13 -5.26
C GLN A 210 -1.23 -21.37 -6.77
N GLY A 211 -0.82 -22.57 -7.20
CA GLY A 211 -0.87 -23.00 -8.60
C GLY A 211 0.31 -22.55 -9.46
N ALA A 212 1.08 -21.57 -9.07
CA ALA A 212 2.25 -21.09 -9.79
C ALA A 212 3.28 -20.48 -8.84
N VAL A 213 4.53 -20.38 -9.32
CA VAL A 213 5.57 -19.50 -8.76
C VAL A 213 5.92 -18.47 -9.82
N MET A 214 5.86 -17.20 -9.48
CA MET A 214 6.35 -16.12 -10.33
C MET A 214 7.87 -16.06 -10.21
N ALA A 215 8.56 -15.97 -11.33
CA ALA A 215 10.02 -15.90 -11.39
C ALA A 215 10.45 -14.75 -12.29
N GLU A 216 11.42 -13.96 -11.82
CA GLU A 216 11.95 -12.78 -12.49
C GLU A 216 13.47 -12.77 -12.36
N PRO A 217 14.24 -12.28 -13.35
CA PRO A 217 15.67 -11.98 -13.18
C PRO A 217 15.90 -10.97 -12.04
N ILE A 218 17.08 -10.99 -11.44
CA ILE A 218 17.51 -9.96 -10.49
C ILE A 218 17.96 -8.74 -11.26
N TYR A 219 17.39 -7.58 -10.98
CA TYR A 219 17.75 -6.30 -11.58
C TYR A 219 18.60 -5.45 -10.62
N ASP A 220 19.52 -4.65 -11.16
CA ASP A 220 20.26 -3.62 -10.41
C ASP A 220 19.32 -2.42 -10.14
N LYS A 221 18.51 -2.56 -9.10
CA LYS A 221 17.51 -1.59 -8.69
C LYS A 221 18.15 -0.35 -8.07
N VAL A 222 17.73 0.84 -8.52
CA VAL A 222 18.18 2.14 -8.03
C VAL A 222 17.10 2.87 -7.25
N VAL A 223 15.83 2.83 -7.72
CA VAL A 223 14.70 3.53 -7.11
C VAL A 223 13.47 2.64 -7.14
N ASP A 224 12.75 2.57 -6.03
CA ASP A 224 11.40 2.01 -5.95
C ASP A 224 10.36 3.14 -6.03
N PHE A 225 9.36 3.00 -6.88
CA PHE A 225 8.23 3.91 -6.95
C PHE A 225 6.98 3.16 -7.40
N ALA A 226 5.81 3.79 -7.26
CA ALA A 226 4.58 3.26 -7.80
C ALA A 226 3.77 4.34 -8.52
N MET A 227 2.93 3.91 -9.44
CA MET A 227 1.81 4.68 -9.97
C MET A 227 0.54 4.17 -9.32
N GLU A 228 -0.20 5.10 -8.71
CA GLU A 228 -1.47 4.81 -8.05
C GLU A 228 -2.63 5.19 -8.96
N PHE A 229 -3.68 4.36 -8.98
CA PHE A 229 -4.86 4.54 -9.80
C PHE A 229 -6.11 4.38 -8.96
N TYR A 230 -7.21 4.93 -9.46
CA TYR A 230 -8.54 4.70 -8.92
C TYR A 230 -9.47 4.29 -10.06
N THR A 231 -10.22 3.23 -9.83
CA THR A 231 -11.25 2.78 -10.77
C THR A 231 -12.63 3.01 -10.17
N GLU A 232 -13.51 3.56 -10.99
CA GLU A 232 -14.88 3.88 -10.63
C GLU A 232 -15.80 3.25 -11.67
N ARG A 233 -16.88 2.63 -11.19
CA ARG A 233 -17.86 2.04 -12.11
C ARG A 233 -18.40 3.10 -13.05
N GLN A 234 -18.48 2.78 -14.35
CA GLN A 234 -18.96 3.65 -15.43
C GLN A 234 -18.04 4.84 -15.79
N ASN A 235 -17.13 5.29 -14.90
CA ASN A 235 -16.22 6.40 -15.17
C ASN A 235 -14.81 5.94 -15.58
N GLY A 236 -14.55 4.63 -15.47
CA GLY A 236 -13.28 4.04 -15.88
C GLY A 236 -12.15 4.23 -14.87
N VAL A 237 -10.92 4.15 -15.36
CA VAL A 237 -9.70 4.23 -14.55
C VAL A 237 -9.07 5.62 -14.69
N ARG A 238 -8.72 6.24 -13.55
CA ARG A 238 -7.96 7.49 -13.52
C ARG A 238 -6.65 7.33 -12.76
N PHE A 239 -5.66 8.10 -13.14
CA PHE A 239 -4.41 8.21 -12.39
C PHE A 239 -4.67 8.99 -11.09
N ALA A 240 -4.23 8.42 -9.96
CA ALA A 240 -4.38 9.01 -8.64
C ALA A 240 -3.09 9.69 -8.15
N GLY A 241 -1.94 9.37 -8.72
CA GLY A 241 -0.68 10.01 -8.41
C GLY A 241 0.49 9.02 -8.36
N TYR A 242 1.66 9.53 -8.02
CA TYR A 242 2.84 8.73 -7.76
C TYR A 242 3.03 8.49 -6.27
N SER A 243 3.67 7.38 -5.94
CA SER A 243 4.29 7.18 -4.64
C SER A 243 5.77 6.81 -4.83
N LEU A 244 6.64 7.47 -4.07
CA LEU A 244 8.07 7.20 -4.05
C LEU A 244 8.38 6.64 -2.67
N PHE A 245 8.83 5.37 -2.60
CA PHE A 245 8.94 4.65 -1.35
C PHE A 245 10.32 4.00 -1.17
N GLU A 246 10.63 3.70 0.08
CA GLU A 246 11.82 2.97 0.46
C GLU A 246 11.46 1.64 1.10
N THR A 247 12.26 0.62 0.81
CA THR A 247 12.20 -0.69 1.43
C THR A 247 13.45 -0.94 2.27
N ASP A 248 13.34 -1.79 3.29
CA ASP A 248 14.50 -2.27 4.04
C ASP A 248 15.32 -3.29 3.21
N ALA A 249 16.44 -3.77 3.78
CA ALA A 249 17.31 -4.75 3.13
C ALA A 249 16.62 -6.09 2.81
N HIS A 250 15.46 -6.36 3.44
CA HIS A 250 14.64 -7.55 3.23
C HIS A 250 13.50 -7.33 2.23
N GLY A 251 13.34 -6.09 1.72
CA GLY A 251 12.26 -5.71 0.83
C GLY A 251 10.94 -5.36 1.53
N ASN A 252 10.94 -5.20 2.86
CA ASN A 252 9.76 -4.74 3.57
C ASN A 252 9.60 -3.23 3.39
N TYR A 253 8.37 -2.78 3.22
CA TYR A 253 8.02 -1.37 3.15
C TYR A 253 8.43 -0.64 4.43
N LYS A 254 9.04 0.53 4.29
CA LYS A 254 9.54 1.37 5.38
C LYS A 254 8.85 2.72 5.42
N LEU A 255 8.86 3.44 4.31
CA LEU A 255 8.31 4.79 4.23
C LEU A 255 7.95 5.19 2.79
N ASN A 256 7.10 6.21 2.68
CA ASN A 256 6.93 6.99 1.44
C ASN A 256 7.48 8.39 1.63
N LEU A 257 8.10 8.92 0.58
CA LEU A 257 8.41 10.35 0.53
C LEU A 257 7.11 11.13 0.25
N LEU A 258 6.80 12.09 1.11
CA LEU A 258 5.70 13.02 0.93
C LEU A 258 6.18 14.19 0.06
N LEU A 259 5.81 14.13 -1.21
CA LEU A 259 6.21 15.08 -2.25
C LEU A 259 5.02 15.34 -3.19
N SER A 260 5.03 16.47 -3.88
CA SER A 260 4.10 16.69 -4.99
C SER A 260 4.38 15.71 -6.14
N ASN A 261 3.36 15.42 -6.97
CA ASN A 261 3.56 14.60 -8.17
C ASN A 261 4.66 15.17 -9.08
N THR A 262 4.68 16.49 -9.25
CA THR A 262 5.70 17.18 -10.04
C THR A 262 7.11 16.96 -9.47
N GLU A 263 7.27 17.03 -8.15
CA GLU A 263 8.56 16.80 -7.51
C GLU A 263 9.01 15.34 -7.64
N ILE A 264 8.08 14.38 -7.54
CA ILE A 264 8.38 12.95 -7.80
C ILE A 264 8.81 12.76 -9.26
N GLU A 265 8.07 13.32 -10.22
CA GLU A 265 8.44 13.24 -11.64
C GLU A 265 9.83 13.86 -11.91
N ASN A 266 10.15 15.00 -11.29
CA ASN A 266 11.47 15.62 -11.39
C ASN A 266 12.59 14.74 -10.85
N ARG A 267 12.37 14.07 -9.70
CA ARG A 267 13.34 13.14 -9.12
C ARG A 267 13.55 11.90 -9.99
N LEU A 268 12.47 11.36 -10.55
CA LEU A 268 12.56 10.23 -11.50
C LEU A 268 13.20 10.65 -12.82
N ALA A 269 13.01 11.90 -13.25
CA ALA A 269 13.57 12.45 -14.48
C ALA A 269 15.12 12.58 -14.47
N VAL A 270 15.75 12.47 -13.30
CA VAL A 270 17.22 12.34 -13.20
C VAL A 270 17.72 11.05 -13.85
N TYR A 271 16.87 10.02 -13.91
CA TYR A 271 17.21 8.68 -14.41
C TYR A 271 16.60 8.42 -15.78
N VAL A 272 15.29 8.69 -15.95
CA VAL A 272 14.53 8.35 -17.17
C VAL A 272 13.73 9.56 -17.63
N SER A 273 13.48 9.69 -18.94
CA SER A 273 12.73 10.85 -19.43
C SER A 273 11.28 10.86 -18.90
N GLN A 274 10.75 12.04 -18.66
CA GLN A 274 9.32 12.20 -18.28
C GLN A 274 8.37 11.64 -19.35
N TYR A 275 8.81 11.61 -20.61
CA TYR A 275 8.07 10.98 -21.70
C TYR A 275 7.85 9.49 -21.47
N VAL A 276 8.86 8.75 -21.01
CA VAL A 276 8.72 7.31 -20.67
C VAL A 276 7.69 7.12 -19.57
N LEU A 277 7.73 7.95 -18.52
CA LEU A 277 6.76 7.88 -17.42
C LEU A 277 5.33 8.18 -17.91
N TYR A 278 5.16 9.14 -18.80
CA TYR A 278 3.88 9.48 -19.41
C TYR A 278 3.32 8.33 -20.27
N GLU A 279 4.16 7.73 -21.14
CA GLU A 279 3.76 6.59 -21.98
C GLU A 279 3.39 5.36 -21.13
N VAL A 280 4.18 5.04 -20.10
CA VAL A 280 3.88 3.97 -19.16
C VAL A 280 2.52 4.20 -18.49
N ARG A 281 2.27 5.40 -17.98
CA ARG A 281 0.99 5.78 -17.36
C ARG A 281 -0.18 5.62 -18.33
N THR A 282 -0.04 6.10 -19.56
CA THR A 282 -1.07 6.03 -20.60
C THR A 282 -1.38 4.59 -20.99
N CYS A 283 -0.34 3.76 -21.14
CA CYS A 283 -0.48 2.33 -21.41
C CYS A 283 -1.20 1.61 -20.26
N LEU A 284 -0.84 1.88 -19.00
CA LEU A 284 -1.48 1.31 -17.82
C LEU A 284 -2.97 1.68 -17.71
N LEU A 285 -3.32 2.95 -17.93
CA LEU A 285 -4.72 3.39 -17.95
C LEU A 285 -5.54 2.57 -18.95
N SER A 286 -5.02 2.40 -20.17
CA SER A 286 -5.67 1.62 -21.23
C SER A 286 -5.75 0.12 -20.87
N ALA A 287 -4.68 -0.43 -20.28
CA ALA A 287 -4.62 -1.82 -19.86
C ALA A 287 -5.64 -2.12 -18.75
N PHE A 288 -5.71 -1.26 -17.72
CA PHE A 288 -6.67 -1.44 -16.63
C PHE A 288 -8.11 -1.24 -17.05
N GLN A 289 -8.39 -0.33 -17.97
CA GLN A 289 -9.74 -0.19 -18.54
C GLN A 289 -10.21 -1.51 -19.18
N ARG A 290 -9.31 -2.26 -19.82
CA ARG A 290 -9.62 -3.57 -20.42
C ARG A 290 -9.67 -4.71 -19.40
N LEU A 291 -8.73 -4.72 -18.43
CA LEU A 291 -8.55 -5.80 -17.46
C LEU A 291 -9.62 -5.78 -16.36
N LEU A 292 -9.91 -4.60 -15.82
CA LEU A 292 -10.77 -4.46 -14.65
C LEU A 292 -12.24 -4.32 -15.03
N LYS A 293 -12.55 -3.62 -16.11
CA LYS A 293 -13.93 -3.33 -16.55
C LYS A 293 -14.76 -2.81 -15.36
N ASP A 294 -15.94 -3.43 -15.14
CA ASP A 294 -16.83 -3.14 -14.01
C ASP A 294 -16.65 -4.10 -12.81
N ASP A 295 -15.63 -4.96 -12.87
CA ASP A 295 -15.42 -6.02 -11.87
C ASP A 295 -14.78 -5.51 -10.58
N TYR A 296 -14.12 -4.35 -10.62
CA TYR A 296 -13.45 -3.77 -9.46
C TYR A 296 -13.70 -2.27 -9.37
N GLU A 297 -13.95 -1.80 -8.17
CA GLU A 297 -14.05 -0.38 -7.84
C GLU A 297 -13.16 -0.09 -6.62
N GLY A 298 -12.33 0.94 -6.71
CA GLY A 298 -11.41 1.32 -5.64
C GLY A 298 -10.01 1.66 -6.13
N TYR A 299 -9.10 1.81 -5.18
CA TYR A 299 -7.70 2.10 -5.46
C TYR A 299 -6.92 0.85 -5.84
N LEU A 300 -5.92 1.03 -6.70
CA LEU A 300 -4.89 0.06 -7.01
C LEU A 300 -3.57 0.77 -7.24
N GLY A 301 -2.46 0.07 -6.98
CA GLY A 301 -1.11 0.55 -7.24
C GLY A 301 -0.35 -0.39 -8.16
N VAL A 302 0.57 0.15 -8.94
CA VAL A 302 1.53 -0.61 -9.73
C VAL A 302 2.93 -0.28 -9.23
N ASP A 303 3.56 -1.25 -8.57
CA ASP A 303 4.94 -1.11 -8.14
C ASP A 303 5.87 -1.20 -9.32
N MET A 304 6.82 -0.29 -9.36
CA MET A 304 7.80 -0.10 -10.42
C MET A 304 9.18 0.11 -9.82
N MET A 305 10.20 -0.06 -10.63
CA MET A 305 11.55 0.30 -10.23
C MET A 305 12.35 0.89 -11.39
N ILE A 306 13.27 1.78 -11.05
CA ILE A 306 14.33 2.20 -11.97
C ILE A 306 15.48 1.23 -11.79
N CYS A 307 15.95 0.69 -12.91
CA CYS A 307 17.05 -0.25 -12.99
C CYS A 307 18.24 0.37 -13.71
N ARG A 308 19.46 0.12 -13.22
CA ARG A 308 20.68 0.44 -13.92
C ARG A 308 20.95 -0.63 -14.99
N VAL A 309 21.33 -0.18 -16.18
CA VAL A 309 21.79 -1.02 -17.28
C VAL A 309 23.14 -0.53 -17.77
N ALA A 310 23.76 -1.24 -18.72
CA ALA A 310 25.11 -0.88 -19.22
C ALA A 310 25.20 0.57 -19.72
N GLU A 311 24.16 1.09 -20.35
CA GLU A 311 24.11 2.43 -20.93
C GLU A 311 23.04 3.32 -20.29
N GLY A 312 23.06 3.43 -18.94
CA GLY A 312 22.15 4.35 -18.23
C GLY A 312 21.09 3.67 -17.37
N PHE A 313 19.84 4.11 -17.50
CA PHE A 313 18.74 3.65 -16.64
C PHE A 313 17.49 3.38 -17.47
N VAL A 314 16.72 2.40 -17.03
CA VAL A 314 15.43 2.01 -17.61
C VAL A 314 14.39 1.78 -16.52
N VAL A 315 13.13 1.84 -16.88
CA VAL A 315 12.02 1.53 -15.96
C VAL A 315 11.63 0.05 -16.10
N HIS A 316 11.51 -0.67 -14.98
CA HIS A 316 10.70 -1.88 -14.90
C HIS A 316 9.27 -1.45 -14.54
N PRO A 317 8.34 -1.41 -15.50
CA PRO A 317 7.10 -0.66 -15.36
C PRO A 317 5.96 -1.43 -14.70
N CYS A 318 6.16 -2.69 -14.32
CA CYS A 318 5.14 -3.52 -13.66
C CYS A 318 5.79 -4.68 -12.90
N VAL A 319 6.25 -4.40 -11.68
CA VAL A 319 6.81 -5.39 -10.76
C VAL A 319 5.71 -6.14 -10.03
N GLU A 320 4.64 -5.41 -9.67
CA GLU A 320 3.46 -5.94 -8.98
C GLU A 320 2.25 -5.02 -9.19
N ILE A 321 1.06 -5.63 -9.30
CA ILE A 321 -0.23 -4.91 -9.30
C ILE A 321 -0.90 -5.16 -7.95
N ASN A 322 -1.02 -4.12 -7.14
CA ASN A 322 -1.67 -4.14 -5.84
C ASN A 322 -3.14 -3.73 -5.97
N LEU A 323 -4.04 -4.69 -6.26
CA LEU A 323 -5.47 -4.44 -6.46
C LEU A 323 -6.20 -4.28 -5.12
N ARG A 324 -5.86 -3.26 -4.40
CA ARG A 324 -6.37 -2.91 -3.07
C ARG A 324 -5.87 -1.54 -2.66
N MET A 325 -6.40 -1.03 -1.54
CA MET A 325 -5.75 0.06 -0.82
C MET A 325 -4.31 -0.33 -0.43
N ASN A 326 -3.39 0.61 -0.48
CA ASN A 326 -2.00 0.42 -0.08
C ASN A 326 -1.44 1.68 0.58
N MET A 327 -0.25 1.59 1.20
CA MET A 327 0.34 2.72 1.92
C MET A 327 0.79 3.86 0.97
N GLY A 328 1.10 3.54 -0.28
CA GLY A 328 1.39 4.53 -1.32
C GLY A 328 0.17 5.42 -1.61
N VAL A 329 -1.01 4.80 -1.79
CA VAL A 329 -2.28 5.53 -1.94
C VAL A 329 -2.56 6.39 -0.72
N VAL A 330 -2.43 5.83 0.50
CA VAL A 330 -2.70 6.60 1.74
C VAL A 330 -1.77 7.80 1.85
N SER A 331 -0.47 7.62 1.62
CA SER A 331 0.50 8.71 1.67
C SER A 331 0.20 9.78 0.60
N ARG A 332 -0.21 9.38 -0.61
CA ARG A 332 -0.59 10.31 -1.69
C ARG A 332 -1.83 11.11 -1.32
N LEU A 333 -2.89 10.43 -0.85
CA LEU A 333 -4.12 11.11 -0.41
C LEU A 333 -3.89 12.04 0.78
N PHE A 334 -3.01 11.62 1.71
CA PHE A 334 -2.62 12.47 2.84
C PHE A 334 -1.91 13.73 2.34
N PHE A 335 -0.92 13.59 1.47
CA PHE A 335 -0.21 14.75 0.91
C PHE A 335 -1.20 15.71 0.22
N ASP A 336 -2.04 15.21 -0.66
CA ASP A 336 -2.95 16.04 -1.45
C ASP A 336 -3.97 16.79 -0.61
N ARG A 337 -4.41 16.19 0.51
CA ARG A 337 -5.43 16.80 1.39
C ARG A 337 -4.85 17.74 2.44
N TYR A 338 -3.71 17.37 3.03
CA TYR A 338 -3.26 17.99 4.29
C TYR A 338 -1.93 18.73 4.19
N VAL A 339 -1.08 18.41 3.23
CA VAL A 339 0.28 18.97 3.16
C VAL A 339 0.35 20.14 2.21
N SER A 340 1.09 21.17 2.58
CA SER A 340 1.38 22.28 1.67
C SER A 340 2.16 21.79 0.45
N PRO A 341 1.80 22.20 -0.78
CA PRO A 341 2.51 21.78 -1.98
C PRO A 341 4.00 22.13 -2.00
N SER A 342 4.41 23.14 -1.22
CA SER A 342 5.82 23.56 -1.05
C SER A 342 6.59 22.73 -0.02
N SER A 343 5.91 21.88 0.74
CA SER A 343 6.53 21.08 1.78
C SER A 343 6.93 19.71 1.29
N SER A 344 7.90 19.10 1.94
CA SER A 344 8.36 17.74 1.70
C SER A 344 8.51 17.02 3.03
N GLY A 345 8.54 15.68 2.99
CA GLY A 345 8.72 14.91 4.21
C GLY A 345 8.60 13.41 4.00
N GLN A 346 8.27 12.73 5.08
CA GLN A 346 8.15 11.28 5.13
C GLN A 346 6.82 10.86 5.75
N TYR A 347 6.18 9.88 5.15
CA TYR A 347 5.08 9.10 5.69
C TYR A 347 5.67 7.76 6.14
N VAL A 348 5.72 7.53 7.44
CA VAL A 348 6.44 6.41 8.05
C VAL A 348 5.45 5.41 8.62
N VAL A 349 5.65 4.12 8.31
CA VAL A 349 4.98 2.99 8.95
C VAL A 349 6.05 2.21 9.70
N GLU A 350 6.04 2.29 11.02
CA GLU A 350 7.11 1.75 11.84
C GLU A 350 6.61 0.63 12.74
N HIS A 351 7.44 -0.40 12.88
CA HIS A 351 7.23 -1.50 13.80
C HIS A 351 8.27 -1.44 14.92
N TYR A 352 7.82 -1.53 16.16
CA TYR A 352 8.64 -1.51 17.36
C TYR A 352 8.70 -2.90 18.00
N GLY A 353 9.90 -3.32 18.34
CA GLY A 353 10.14 -4.65 18.91
C GLY A 353 9.73 -4.78 20.36
N ALA A 354 9.87 -3.72 21.14
CA ALA A 354 9.59 -3.70 22.57
C ALA A 354 8.46 -2.73 22.94
N GLU A 355 7.79 -3.05 24.04
CA GLU A 355 6.77 -2.20 24.64
C GLU A 355 7.39 -0.87 25.12
N GLY A 356 6.73 0.24 24.84
CA GLY A 356 7.18 1.59 25.20
C GLY A 356 8.00 2.30 24.10
N GLU A 357 8.66 1.59 23.19
CA GLU A 357 9.51 2.21 22.14
C GLU A 357 8.71 3.16 21.25
N ALA A 358 7.48 2.79 20.86
CA ALA A 358 6.61 3.64 20.07
C ALA A 358 6.29 4.96 20.79
N LEU A 359 6.03 4.89 22.09
CA LEU A 359 5.73 6.06 22.92
C LEU A 359 6.96 6.95 23.12
N GLU A 360 8.14 6.38 23.30
CA GLU A 360 9.42 7.12 23.34
C GLU A 360 9.68 7.85 22.02
N ASN A 361 9.48 7.16 20.89
CA ASN A 361 9.59 7.78 19.56
C ASN A 361 8.61 8.95 19.40
N HIS A 362 7.36 8.78 19.84
CA HIS A 362 6.34 9.84 19.81
C HIS A 362 6.80 11.08 20.57
N HIS A 363 7.27 10.93 21.83
CA HIS A 363 7.75 12.05 22.62
C HIS A 363 9.00 12.70 22.01
N ARG A 364 9.91 11.92 21.44
CA ARG A 364 11.08 12.42 20.72
C ARG A 364 10.67 13.28 19.52
N CYS A 365 9.74 12.79 18.71
CA CYS A 365 9.24 13.50 17.53
C CYS A 365 8.49 14.79 17.91
N LEU A 366 7.67 14.77 18.97
CA LEU A 366 7.00 15.97 19.50
C LEU A 366 7.99 17.08 19.81
N SER A 367 9.11 16.73 20.44
CA SER A 367 10.14 17.70 20.85
C SER A 367 10.99 18.18 19.67
N ALA A 368 11.30 17.28 18.72
CA ALA A 368 12.21 17.56 17.60
C ALA A 368 11.55 18.30 16.44
N TYR A 369 10.25 18.07 16.21
CA TYR A 369 9.55 18.53 15.02
C TYR A 369 8.25 19.26 15.35
N PRO A 370 8.30 20.50 15.84
CA PRO A 370 7.13 21.30 16.18
C PRO A 370 6.25 21.53 14.94
N LEU A 371 4.94 21.34 15.11
CA LEU A 371 3.95 21.46 14.04
C LEU A 371 3.77 22.94 13.63
N LYS A 372 3.78 23.21 12.32
CA LYS A 372 3.39 24.49 11.73
C LYS A 372 2.35 24.30 10.64
N ILE A 373 1.30 25.09 10.69
CA ILE A 373 0.19 25.09 9.73
C ILE A 373 0.19 26.43 9.00
N ALA A 374 0.10 26.41 7.67
CA ALA A 374 0.06 27.58 6.82
C ALA A 374 -1.25 28.38 7.01
N GLN A 375 -1.30 29.56 6.39
CA GLN A 375 -2.52 30.40 6.44
C GLN A 375 -3.70 29.77 5.69
N ASP A 376 -3.44 28.96 4.67
CA ASP A 376 -4.44 28.19 3.93
C ASP A 376 -4.92 26.93 4.65
N GLY A 377 -4.45 26.69 5.90
CA GLY A 377 -4.79 25.56 6.73
C GLY A 377 -3.95 24.30 6.50
N ARG A 378 -3.04 24.27 5.49
CA ARG A 378 -2.22 23.09 5.20
C ARG A 378 -0.99 22.99 6.09
N ILE A 379 -0.52 21.77 6.35
CA ILE A 379 0.67 21.50 7.15
C ILE A 379 1.92 21.88 6.36
N LEU A 380 2.74 22.79 6.94
CA LEU A 380 4.02 23.21 6.39
C LEU A 380 5.17 22.34 6.84
N GLN A 381 5.24 22.07 8.14
CA GLN A 381 6.31 21.29 8.76
C GLN A 381 5.87 20.71 10.08
N GLY A 382 6.63 19.74 10.58
CA GLY A 382 6.49 19.18 11.91
C GLY A 382 6.05 17.72 11.89
N TYR A 383 5.88 17.20 13.09
CA TYR A 383 5.43 15.84 13.34
C TYR A 383 3.92 15.80 13.52
N LEU A 384 3.26 14.79 12.93
CA LEU A 384 1.86 14.47 13.18
C LEU A 384 1.67 12.95 13.28
N PRO A 385 1.19 12.42 14.43
CA PRO A 385 0.79 11.03 14.56
C PRO A 385 -0.50 10.79 13.77
N LEU A 386 -0.52 9.80 12.90
CA LEU A 386 -1.72 9.40 12.17
C LEU A 386 -2.47 8.27 12.87
N THR A 387 -1.79 7.55 13.75
CA THR A 387 -2.35 6.53 14.63
C THR A 387 -1.94 6.79 16.07
N PRO A 388 -2.77 6.41 17.07
CA PRO A 388 -2.49 6.66 18.47
C PRO A 388 -1.35 5.78 18.98
N VAL A 389 -0.63 6.27 19.99
CA VAL A 389 0.53 5.59 20.58
C VAL A 389 0.37 5.49 22.09
N GLN A 390 0.55 4.31 22.63
CA GLN A 390 0.60 4.02 24.07
C GLN A 390 1.66 2.95 24.34
N ALA A 391 1.94 2.64 25.61
CA ALA A 391 3.01 1.69 25.95
C ALA A 391 2.92 0.35 25.20
N PRO A 392 1.76 -0.34 25.07
CA PRO A 392 1.68 -1.62 24.35
C PRO A 392 1.60 -1.49 22.82
N THR A 393 1.74 -0.28 22.23
CA THR A 393 1.70 -0.07 20.78
C THR A 393 2.97 -0.61 20.13
N HIS A 394 2.82 -1.47 19.12
CA HIS A 394 3.91 -2.01 18.32
C HIS A 394 3.96 -1.43 16.91
N TYR A 395 2.85 -0.91 16.38
CA TYR A 395 2.79 -0.32 15.04
C TYR A 395 2.33 1.12 15.11
N GLN A 396 3.03 2.01 14.44
CA GLN A 396 2.66 3.42 14.35
C GLN A 396 2.72 3.90 12.91
N VAL A 397 1.79 4.76 12.54
CA VAL A 397 1.87 5.58 11.33
C VAL A 397 1.94 7.04 11.73
N TYR A 398 2.92 7.74 11.16
CA TYR A 398 3.12 9.17 11.40
C TYR A 398 3.77 9.86 10.20
N VAL A 399 3.71 11.17 10.20
CA VAL A 399 4.42 12.00 9.22
C VAL A 399 5.39 12.94 9.90
N VAL A 400 6.51 13.20 9.22
CA VAL A 400 7.45 14.28 9.56
C VAL A 400 7.67 15.10 8.31
N LEU A 401 7.37 16.38 8.39
CA LEU A 401 7.43 17.34 7.28
C LEU A 401 8.46 18.42 7.54
N SER A 402 9.10 18.89 6.48
CA SER A 402 9.96 20.05 6.45
C SER A 402 9.50 21.02 5.37
N ASP A 403 9.67 22.30 5.60
CA ASP A 403 9.50 23.31 4.55
C ASP A 403 10.63 23.16 3.54
N ALA A 404 10.31 23.08 2.24
CA ALA A 404 11.31 22.92 1.19
C ALA A 404 12.17 24.19 0.97
N GLY A 405 11.95 25.21 1.75
CA GLY A 405 12.68 26.49 1.71
C GLY A 405 13.87 26.57 2.68
N VAL A 406 14.30 25.45 3.32
CA VAL A 406 15.46 25.41 4.21
C VAL A 406 16.44 24.34 3.76
#